data_782525b29e758731ef7c086603b20144
#
_entry.id   782525b29e758731ef7c086603b20144
#
_cell.length_a   1.000
_cell.length_b   1.000
_cell.length_c   1.000
_cell.angle_alpha   90.00
_cell.angle_beta   90.00
_cell.angle_gamma   90.00
#
_symmetry.space_group_name_H-M   'P 1'
#
loop_
_entity.id
_entity.type
_entity.pdbx_description
1 polymer ?
#
loop_
_entity_poly.entity_id
_entity_poly.type
_entity_poly.pdbx_seq_one_letter_code
_entity_poly.pdbx_strand_id
1 'polypeptide(L)'
;MKRVFIFLIAAMGITTACCQQKFENTDPEGFASLIADTKTIVLDVRTAEEYDDAHIAKAINIDIKQDNFIKKAKKILPKKRTIAVYCRSGRRSANAAELLSKKGYKCVNLYGGILAWIESGKPVVQERKD
;
A
#
# COMPACT_ATOMS: atom_id res chain seq x y z
N MET A 1 33.59 -21.71 34.88
CA MET A 1 33.35 -21.54 34.41
C MET A 1 32.68 -21.07 33.72
N LYS A 2 32.19 -20.86 33.25
CA LYS A 2 31.70 -20.50 32.63
C LYS A 2 30.95 -19.97 32.12
N ARG A 3 30.55 -19.60 31.67
CA ARG A 3 29.95 -19.14 31.20
C ARG A 3 29.20 -18.54 30.88
N VAL A 4 28.80 -18.23 30.39
CA VAL A 4 28.00 -17.71 30.18
C VAL A 4 27.62 -16.85 29.65
N PHE A 5 27.23 -16.23 29.25
CA PHE A 5 26.92 -15.37 28.78
C PHE A 5 26.34 -15.08 27.84
N ILE A 6 26.18 -14.92 27.27
CA ILE A 6 25.75 -15.01 26.37
C ILE A 6 24.60 -14.46 26.10
N PHE A 7 23.86 -14.65 26.23
CA PHE A 7 22.68 -14.35 26.14
C PHE A 7 22.31 -13.07 25.88
N LEU A 8 22.53 -12.50 26.30
CA LEU A 8 22.23 -11.26 26.33
C LEU A 8 21.86 -10.82 25.01
N ILE A 9 22.37 -11.15 24.20
CA ILE A 9 22.18 -10.79 22.96
C ILE A 9 20.81 -10.72 22.52
N ALA A 10 20.13 -11.64 22.82
CA ALA A 10 18.78 -11.70 22.44
C ALA A 10 18.10 -10.37 22.55
N ALA A 11 18.36 -9.75 23.57
CA ALA A 11 17.70 -8.52 23.83
C ALA A 11 17.77 -7.54 22.68
N MET A 12 18.80 -7.59 22.01
CA MET A 12 18.98 -6.68 21.00
C MET A 12 17.97 -6.74 19.97
N GLY A 13 17.76 -7.80 19.47
CA GLY A 13 16.85 -7.90 18.38
C GLY A 13 15.56 -7.18 18.61
N ILE A 14 15.17 -7.14 19.79
CA ILE A 14 13.94 -6.55 20.11
C ILE A 14 13.84 -5.09 19.82
N THR A 15 14.83 -4.37 20.13
CA THR A 15 14.75 -2.94 19.98
C THR A 15 14.51 -2.54 18.55
N THR A 16 15.02 -3.30 17.63
CA THR A 16 14.88 -2.89 16.25
C THR A 16 13.47 -3.01 15.77
N ALA A 17 12.70 -3.86 16.37
CA ALA A 17 11.32 -4.04 15.95
C ALA A 17 10.54 -2.75 16.01
N CYS A 18 10.89 -1.85 16.87
CA CYS A 18 10.17 -0.61 17.03
C CYS A 18 10.25 0.31 15.82
N CYS A 19 11.28 0.18 15.02
CA CYS A 19 11.50 1.07 13.90
C CYS A 19 11.05 0.52 12.57
N GLN A 20 10.48 -0.65 12.57
CA GLN A 20 10.13 -1.28 11.29
C GLN A 20 8.81 -0.76 10.76
N GLN A 21 8.77 -0.64 9.44
CA GLN A 21 7.54 -0.29 8.77
C GLN A 21 6.57 -1.45 8.86
N LYS A 22 5.30 -1.14 8.89
CA LYS A 22 4.26 -2.16 8.97
C LYS A 22 3.75 -2.59 7.61
N PHE A 23 4.32 -2.09 6.54
CA PHE A 23 3.92 -2.44 5.19
C PHE A 23 5.14 -2.58 4.31
N GLU A 24 4.95 -3.16 3.14
CA GLU A 24 6.02 -3.35 2.17
C GLU A 24 5.89 -2.39 1.01
N ASN A 25 7.01 -2.12 0.32
CA ASN A 25 7.02 -1.34 -0.91
C ASN A 25 7.43 -2.26 -2.04
N THR A 26 6.94 -1.99 -3.24
CA THR A 26 7.35 -2.75 -4.42
C THR A 26 7.43 -1.80 -5.61
N ASP A 27 8.21 -2.19 -6.62
CA ASP A 27 8.31 -1.44 -7.85
C ASP A 27 7.13 -1.80 -8.77
N PRO A 28 7.02 -1.16 -9.94
CA PRO A 28 5.90 -1.46 -10.85
C PRO A 28 5.83 -2.92 -11.28
N GLU A 29 6.97 -3.58 -11.46
CA GLU A 29 6.95 -4.99 -11.85
C GLU A 29 6.36 -5.86 -10.74
N GLY A 30 6.81 -5.62 -9.52
CA GLY A 30 6.28 -6.37 -8.37
C GLY A 30 4.82 -6.07 -8.13
N PHE A 31 4.42 -4.82 -8.32
CA PHE A 31 3.03 -4.43 -8.16
C PHE A 31 2.16 -5.13 -9.20
N ALA A 32 2.63 -5.18 -10.46
CA ALA A 32 1.91 -5.84 -11.53
C ALA A 32 1.73 -7.34 -11.21
N SER A 33 2.77 -7.98 -10.71
CA SER A 33 2.66 -9.39 -10.32
C SER A 33 1.66 -9.58 -9.19
N LEU A 34 1.69 -8.67 -8.22
CA LEU A 34 0.81 -8.76 -7.07
C LEU A 34 -0.65 -8.63 -7.47
N ILE A 35 -0.97 -7.66 -8.31
CA ILE A 35 -2.36 -7.40 -8.69
C ILE A 35 -2.88 -8.37 -9.74
N ALA A 36 -2.02 -9.21 -10.30
CA ALA A 36 -2.46 -10.27 -11.18
C ALA A 36 -3.27 -11.30 -10.40
N ASP A 37 -3.04 -11.39 -9.10
CA ASP A 37 -3.83 -12.25 -8.23
C ASP A 37 -5.16 -11.53 -7.98
N THR A 38 -6.25 -12.13 -8.43
CA THR A 38 -7.57 -11.52 -8.33
C THR A 38 -8.06 -11.33 -6.90
N LYS A 39 -7.40 -11.96 -5.93
CA LYS A 39 -7.75 -11.78 -4.53
C LYS A 39 -7.14 -10.52 -3.94
N THR A 40 -6.17 -9.92 -4.62
CA THR A 40 -5.56 -8.68 -4.16
C THR A 40 -6.48 -7.53 -4.52
N ILE A 41 -6.65 -6.61 -3.58
CA ILE A 41 -7.45 -5.41 -3.79
C ILE A 41 -6.53 -4.28 -4.23
N VAL A 42 -6.83 -3.61 -5.31
CA VAL A 42 -6.05 -2.46 -5.78
C VAL A 42 -6.72 -1.21 -5.25
N LEU A 43 -5.99 -0.40 -4.51
CA LEU A 43 -6.53 0.79 -3.86
C LEU A 43 -5.81 2.05 -4.33
N ASP A 44 -6.57 2.95 -4.94
CA ASP A 44 -6.08 4.25 -5.39
C ASP A 44 -6.50 5.27 -4.33
N VAL A 45 -5.52 5.91 -3.67
CA VAL A 45 -5.84 6.85 -2.59
C VAL A 45 -5.73 8.31 -3.02
N ARG A 46 -5.75 8.54 -4.33
CA ARG A 46 -5.71 9.89 -4.88
C ARG A 46 -7.12 10.50 -4.87
N THR A 47 -7.23 11.73 -5.33
CA THR A 47 -8.53 12.38 -5.43
C THR A 47 -9.35 11.70 -6.52
N ALA A 48 -10.66 11.90 -6.44
CA ALA A 48 -11.58 11.36 -7.45
C ALA A 48 -11.25 11.89 -8.83
N GLU A 49 -10.82 13.13 -8.91
CA GLU A 49 -10.48 13.74 -10.18
C GLU A 49 -9.27 13.07 -10.81
N GLU A 50 -8.24 12.83 -10.03
CA GLU A 50 -7.05 12.13 -10.51
C GLU A 50 -7.42 10.72 -10.98
N TYR A 51 -8.26 10.05 -10.23
CA TYR A 51 -8.70 8.70 -10.55
C TYR A 51 -9.46 8.68 -11.89
N ASP A 52 -10.34 9.63 -12.09
CA ASP A 52 -11.13 9.70 -13.33
C ASP A 52 -10.23 9.93 -14.55
N ASP A 53 -9.18 10.72 -14.39
CA ASP A 53 -8.28 11.02 -15.50
C ASP A 53 -7.54 9.77 -15.97
N ALA A 54 -7.05 8.98 -15.04
CA ALA A 54 -6.38 7.71 -15.37
C ALA A 54 -6.15 6.94 -14.08
N HIS A 55 -6.37 5.64 -14.10
CA HIS A 55 -6.09 4.80 -12.93
C HIS A 55 -5.72 3.39 -13.38
N ILE A 56 -5.17 2.62 -12.46
CA ILE A 56 -4.83 1.23 -12.73
C ILE A 56 -6.14 0.44 -12.71
N ALA A 57 -6.30 -0.44 -13.69
CA ALA A 57 -7.55 -1.19 -13.85
C ALA A 57 -7.98 -1.88 -12.54
N LYS A 58 -9.27 -1.86 -12.29
CA LYS A 58 -9.91 -2.49 -11.13
C LYS A 58 -9.64 -1.78 -9.81
N ALA A 59 -8.96 -0.65 -9.80
CA ALA A 59 -8.68 0.06 -8.57
C ALA A 59 -9.95 0.63 -7.96
N ILE A 60 -10.04 0.52 -6.63
CA ILE A 60 -11.07 1.18 -5.86
C ILE A 60 -10.48 2.51 -5.44
N ASN A 61 -11.23 3.59 -5.55
CA ASN A 61 -10.73 4.91 -5.17
C ASN A 61 -11.28 5.34 -3.81
N ILE A 62 -10.38 5.61 -2.88
CA ILE A 62 -10.74 6.20 -1.58
C ILE A 62 -9.70 7.26 -1.29
N ASP A 63 -10.10 8.51 -1.36
CA ASP A 63 -9.18 9.66 -1.23
C ASP A 63 -8.67 9.78 0.21
N ILE A 64 -7.34 9.68 0.39
CA ILE A 64 -6.76 9.74 1.72
C ILE A 64 -6.90 11.12 2.37
N LYS A 65 -7.19 12.15 1.58
CA LYS A 65 -7.37 13.50 2.12
C LYS A 65 -8.71 13.68 2.82
N GLN A 66 -9.63 12.74 2.65
CA GLN A 66 -10.92 12.82 3.30
C GLN A 66 -10.78 12.49 4.78
N ASP A 67 -11.45 13.27 5.65
CA ASP A 67 -11.37 13.06 7.09
C ASP A 67 -11.84 11.67 7.50
N ASN A 68 -12.74 11.09 6.74
CA ASN A 68 -13.27 9.77 7.06
C ASN A 68 -12.60 8.63 6.31
N PHE A 69 -11.36 8.84 5.87
CA PHE A 69 -10.64 7.82 5.10
C PHE A 69 -10.66 6.44 5.74
N ILE A 70 -10.23 6.35 6.99
CA ILE A 70 -10.17 5.05 7.67
C ILE A 70 -11.55 4.43 7.84
N LYS A 71 -12.54 5.23 8.17
CA LYS A 71 -13.89 4.74 8.35
C LYS A 71 -14.41 4.13 7.05
N LYS A 72 -14.18 4.84 5.94
CA LYS A 72 -14.61 4.39 4.63
C LYS A 72 -13.87 3.15 4.22
N ALA A 73 -12.56 3.13 4.43
CA ALA A 73 -11.74 1.99 4.08
C ALA A 73 -12.19 0.73 4.83
N LYS A 74 -12.45 0.86 6.12
CA LYS A 74 -12.89 -0.29 6.92
C LYS A 74 -14.24 -0.83 6.46
N LYS A 75 -15.05 0.02 5.89
CA LYS A 75 -16.36 -0.39 5.41
C LYS A 75 -16.25 -1.14 4.09
N ILE A 76 -15.31 -0.73 3.23
CA ILE A 76 -15.18 -1.25 1.89
C ILE A 76 -14.17 -2.39 1.74
N LEU A 77 -13.05 -2.30 2.45
CA LEU A 77 -11.94 -3.21 2.24
C LEU A 77 -12.01 -4.43 3.15
N PRO A 78 -11.90 -5.65 2.58
CA PRO A 78 -11.86 -6.86 3.38
C PRO A 78 -10.50 -7.01 4.03
N LYS A 79 -10.46 -7.38 5.30
CA LYS A 79 -9.20 -7.49 6.04
C LYS A 79 -8.34 -8.68 5.65
N LYS A 80 -8.93 -9.70 5.07
CA LYS A 80 -8.19 -10.91 4.75
C LYS A 80 -7.47 -10.87 3.43
N ARG A 81 -7.62 -9.79 2.68
CA ARG A 81 -6.98 -9.67 1.38
C ARG A 81 -5.85 -8.66 1.44
N THR A 82 -4.82 -8.90 0.65
CA THR A 82 -3.72 -7.95 0.52
C THR A 82 -4.24 -6.71 -0.19
N ILE A 83 -3.86 -5.55 0.31
CA ILE A 83 -4.24 -4.27 -0.28
C ILE A 83 -3.02 -3.71 -1.01
N ALA A 84 -3.10 -3.65 -2.33
CA ALA A 84 -2.05 -3.06 -3.16
C ALA A 84 -2.43 -1.61 -3.37
N VAL A 85 -1.73 -0.71 -2.71
CA VAL A 85 -2.11 0.70 -2.64
C VAL A 85 -1.17 1.59 -3.43
N TYR A 86 -1.72 2.60 -4.11
CA TYR A 86 -0.88 3.53 -4.85
C TYR A 86 -1.48 4.94 -4.84
N CYS A 87 -0.61 5.89 -5.14
CA CYS A 87 -1.03 7.27 -5.38
C CYS A 87 -0.26 7.79 -6.59
N ARG A 88 -0.01 9.07 -6.67
CA ARG A 88 0.70 9.62 -7.81
C ARG A 88 2.19 9.29 -7.76
N SER A 89 2.84 9.57 -6.65
CA SER A 89 4.30 9.40 -6.51
C SER A 89 4.70 8.41 -5.43
N GLY A 90 3.75 7.87 -4.69
CA GLY A 90 4.04 6.90 -3.62
C GLY A 90 3.97 7.46 -2.21
N ARG A 91 3.86 8.78 -2.06
CA ARG A 91 3.87 9.40 -0.73
C ARG A 91 2.54 9.29 0.01
N ARG A 92 1.46 9.70 -0.63
CA ARG A 92 0.13 9.59 0.01
C ARG A 92 -0.21 8.14 0.30
N SER A 93 0.18 7.25 -0.63
CA SER A 93 -0.12 5.83 -0.47
C SER A 93 0.72 5.19 0.63
N ALA A 94 1.94 5.67 0.87
CA ALA A 94 2.73 5.19 2.00
C ALA A 94 2.03 5.55 3.31
N ASN A 95 1.48 6.77 3.40
CA ASN A 95 0.72 7.16 4.58
C ASN A 95 -0.53 6.32 4.74
N ALA A 96 -1.22 6.06 3.63
CA ALA A 96 -2.42 5.22 3.67
C ALA A 96 -2.08 3.81 4.12
N ALA A 97 -0.98 3.26 3.59
CA ALA A 97 -0.54 1.92 3.96
C ALA A 97 -0.22 1.83 5.45
N GLU A 98 0.41 2.86 5.99
CA GLU A 98 0.73 2.89 7.41
C GLU A 98 -0.55 2.92 8.26
N LEU A 99 -1.49 3.78 7.90
CA LEU A 99 -2.74 3.88 8.62
C LEU A 99 -3.54 2.59 8.58
N LEU A 100 -3.60 1.99 7.40
CA LEU A 100 -4.35 0.74 7.22
C LEU A 100 -3.67 -0.42 7.93
N SER A 101 -2.34 -0.46 7.92
CA SER A 101 -1.62 -1.52 8.60
C SER A 101 -1.88 -1.50 10.10
N LYS A 102 -2.01 -0.30 10.67
CA LYS A 102 -2.34 -0.18 12.10
C LYS A 102 -3.74 -0.72 12.40
N LYS A 103 -4.57 -0.84 11.38
CA LYS A 103 -5.92 -1.38 11.54
C LYS A 103 -6.00 -2.85 11.15
N GLY A 104 -4.86 -3.49 10.92
CA GLY A 104 -4.81 -4.93 10.67
C GLY A 104 -4.78 -5.35 9.21
N TYR A 105 -4.67 -4.39 8.28
CA TYR A 105 -4.60 -4.73 6.86
C TYR A 105 -3.17 -5.03 6.45
N LYS A 106 -3.01 -5.96 5.52
CA LYS A 106 -1.71 -6.23 4.92
C LYS A 106 -1.60 -5.36 3.68
N CYS A 107 -0.67 -4.43 3.66
CA CYS A 107 -0.55 -3.46 2.58
C CYS A 107 0.79 -3.54 1.86
N VAL A 108 0.75 -3.34 0.55
CA VAL A 108 1.96 -3.23 -0.27
C VAL A 108 1.80 -1.93 -1.06
N ASN A 109 2.78 -1.05 -0.93
CA ASN A 109 2.74 0.27 -1.58
C ASN A 109 3.52 0.25 -2.88
N LEU A 110 2.96 0.87 -3.91
CA LEU A 110 3.65 1.02 -5.20
C LEU A 110 4.64 2.18 -5.09
N TYR A 111 5.90 1.85 -4.99
CA TYR A 111 6.97 2.83 -4.92
C TYR A 111 7.00 3.60 -6.24
N GLY A 112 7.02 4.92 -6.16
CA GLY A 112 6.99 5.76 -7.36
C GLY A 112 5.60 6.03 -7.91
N GLY A 113 4.59 5.33 -7.39
CA GLY A 113 3.20 5.58 -7.74
C GLY A 113 2.84 5.33 -9.18
N ILE A 114 1.70 5.89 -9.60
CA ILE A 114 1.23 5.69 -10.96
C ILE A 114 2.18 6.32 -11.98
N LEU A 115 2.96 7.32 -11.58
CA LEU A 115 3.95 7.90 -12.49
C LEU A 115 5.00 6.86 -12.89
N ALA A 116 5.52 6.11 -11.92
CA ALA A 116 6.48 5.06 -12.22
C ALA A 116 5.83 3.92 -13.02
N TRP A 117 4.57 3.64 -12.71
CA TRP A 117 3.81 2.62 -13.41
C TRP A 117 3.71 2.96 -14.90
N ILE A 118 3.30 4.19 -15.21
CA ILE A 118 3.17 4.65 -16.58
C ILE A 118 4.53 4.68 -17.28
N GLU A 119 5.54 5.16 -16.58
CA GLU A 119 6.89 5.26 -17.13
C GLU A 119 7.44 3.89 -17.50
N SER A 120 7.06 2.86 -16.77
CA SER A 120 7.50 1.50 -17.08
C SER A 120 6.68 0.85 -18.20
N GLY A 121 5.78 1.61 -18.83
CA GLY A 121 5.01 1.11 -19.96
C GLY A 121 3.76 0.34 -19.60
N LYS A 122 3.31 0.42 -18.36
CA LYS A 122 2.16 -0.36 -17.93
C LYS A 122 0.86 0.41 -18.18
N PRO A 123 -0.24 -0.29 -18.39
CA PRO A 123 -1.48 0.34 -18.85
C PRO A 123 -2.29 1.00 -17.75
N VAL A 124 -3.01 2.05 -18.13
CA VAL A 124 -3.99 2.67 -17.25
C VAL A 124 -5.29 2.79 -18.02
N VAL A 125 -6.38 2.98 -17.30
CA VAL A 125 -7.70 3.16 -17.89
C VAL A 125 -8.27 4.50 -17.46
N GLN A 126 -9.25 4.98 -18.18
CA GLN A 126 -9.89 6.25 -17.87
C GLN A 126 -11.37 6.04 -17.64
N GLU A 127 -11.95 6.83 -16.74
CA GLU A 127 -13.39 6.82 -16.60
C GLU A 127 -13.97 7.69 -17.70
N ARG A 128 -14.95 7.13 -18.40
CA ARG A 128 -15.55 7.84 -19.48
C ARG A 128 -16.53 8.86 -18.94
N LYS A 129 -16.35 10.09 -19.32
CA LYS A 129 -17.30 11.14 -18.94
C LYS A 129 -18.10 11.52 -20.17
N ASP A 130 -19.30 11.06 -20.23
CA ASP A 130 -20.17 11.37 -21.37
C ASP A 130 -21.10 12.52 -21.06
#